data_8189f77566c4e66305bff8310633805a
#
_entry.id   8189f77566c4e66305bff8310633805a
#
_cell.length_a   1.000
_cell.length_b   1.000
_cell.length_c   1.000
_cell.angle_alpha   90.00
_cell.angle_beta   90.00
_cell.angle_gamma   90.00
#
_symmetry.space_group_name_H-M   'P 1'
#
loop_
_entity.id
_entity.type
_entity.pdbx_description
1 polymer ?
#
loop_
_entity_poly.entity_id
_entity_poly.type
_entity_poly.pdbx_seq_one_letter_code
_entity_poly.pdbx_strand_id
1 'polypeptide(L)'
;LPGIEVPDTLAALGALAAGWRAQFQIPLIAVTGSNGKTTVTQMLASILHAWQGDAALATQGNFNNDIGLPLTLLRLRPVHRAAVVELGMNHLGEIAYLSGIAQPTVALVNNAQREHQEFMSSVEAVAHENGAVLSALKVDGVAVFPADDEHENIWRDLSDKRRQLLFSEH
;
A
#
# COMPACT_ATOMS: atom_id res chain seq x y z
N LEU A 1 -18.58 -2.64 -30.01
CA LEU A 1 -18.62 -3.28 -28.68
C LEU A 1 -19.28 -2.32 -27.70
N PRO A 2 -20.13 -2.79 -26.78
CA PRO A 2 -20.62 -1.95 -25.71
C PRO A 2 -19.45 -1.46 -24.87
N GLY A 3 -19.47 -0.18 -24.49
CA GLY A 3 -18.42 0.48 -23.72
C GLY A 3 -19.02 1.50 -22.77
N ILE A 4 -18.22 1.96 -21.83
CA ILE A 4 -18.53 3.07 -20.93
C ILE A 4 -17.60 4.22 -21.32
N GLU A 5 -18.16 5.34 -21.70
CA GLU A 5 -17.41 6.56 -21.98
C GLU A 5 -17.17 7.32 -20.66
N VAL A 6 -15.92 7.71 -20.42
CA VAL A 6 -15.49 8.42 -19.20
C VAL A 6 -14.54 9.55 -19.57
N PRO A 7 -14.52 10.66 -18.81
CA PRO A 7 -13.61 11.79 -19.07
C PRO A 7 -12.13 11.42 -18.91
N ASP A 8 -11.81 10.51 -17.98
CA ASP A 8 -10.48 10.05 -17.65
C ASP A 8 -10.50 8.54 -17.38
N THR A 9 -9.82 7.78 -18.23
CA THR A 9 -9.81 6.32 -18.16
C THR A 9 -8.97 5.80 -16.99
N LEU A 10 -7.94 6.53 -16.56
CA LEU A 10 -7.09 6.15 -15.43
C LEU A 10 -7.83 6.36 -14.12
N ALA A 11 -8.45 7.52 -13.94
CA ALA A 11 -9.32 7.78 -12.78
C ALA A 11 -10.48 6.78 -12.71
N ALA A 12 -11.10 6.44 -13.86
CA ALA A 12 -12.16 5.45 -13.92
C ALA A 12 -11.68 4.04 -13.52
N LEU A 13 -10.48 3.64 -13.94
CA LEU A 13 -9.86 2.37 -13.54
C LEU A 13 -9.65 2.32 -12.02
N GLY A 14 -9.11 3.39 -11.43
CA GLY A 14 -8.93 3.51 -9.98
C GLY A 14 -10.25 3.44 -9.22
N ALA A 15 -11.27 4.18 -9.67
CA ALA A 15 -12.61 4.16 -9.07
C ALA A 15 -13.28 2.78 -9.16
N LEU A 16 -13.15 2.10 -10.30
CA LEU A 16 -13.64 0.73 -10.48
C LEU A 16 -12.98 -0.23 -9.50
N ALA A 17 -11.65 -0.14 -9.38
CA ALA A 17 -10.88 -1.01 -8.48
C ALA A 17 -11.21 -0.74 -7.00
N ALA A 18 -11.37 0.52 -6.60
CA ALA A 18 -11.77 0.90 -5.24
C ALA A 18 -13.17 0.38 -4.90
N GLY A 19 -14.13 0.55 -5.81
CA GLY A 19 -15.49 0.01 -5.66
C GLY A 19 -15.52 -1.52 -5.61
N TRP A 20 -14.68 -2.17 -6.39
CA TRP A 20 -14.51 -3.63 -6.35
C TRP A 20 -13.88 -4.08 -5.02
N ARG A 21 -12.78 -3.44 -4.59
CA ARG A 21 -12.10 -3.71 -3.31
C ARG A 21 -13.06 -3.59 -2.12
N ALA A 22 -13.92 -2.59 -2.11
CA ALA A 22 -14.86 -2.34 -1.01
C ALA A 22 -15.86 -3.48 -0.76
N GLN A 23 -16.05 -4.38 -1.72
CA GLN A 23 -16.94 -5.55 -1.56
C GLN A 23 -16.30 -6.69 -0.74
N PHE A 24 -15.00 -6.61 -0.41
CA PHE A 24 -14.26 -7.67 0.26
C PHE A 24 -13.85 -7.24 1.67
N GLN A 25 -14.32 -7.96 2.68
CA GLN A 25 -14.01 -7.77 4.10
C GLN A 25 -12.82 -8.65 4.53
N ILE A 26 -11.74 -8.65 3.75
CA ILE A 26 -10.53 -9.41 4.02
C ILE A 26 -9.39 -8.50 4.48
N PRO A 27 -8.46 -8.99 5.31
CA PRO A 27 -7.21 -8.29 5.58
C PRO A 27 -6.47 -7.98 4.28
N LEU A 28 -6.06 -6.72 4.14
CA LEU A 28 -5.22 -6.27 3.04
C LEU A 28 -4.04 -5.49 3.62
N ILE A 29 -2.84 -5.98 3.35
CA ILE A 29 -1.58 -5.36 3.74
C ILE A 29 -1.10 -4.51 2.58
N ALA A 30 -0.89 -3.21 2.81
CA ALA A 30 -0.23 -2.32 1.86
C ALA A 30 1.21 -2.08 2.31
N VAL A 31 2.16 -2.26 1.39
CA VAL A 31 3.60 -2.10 1.63
C VAL A 31 4.12 -0.94 0.80
N THR A 32 4.77 0.02 1.46
CA THR A 32 5.49 1.12 0.81
C THR A 32 6.85 1.33 1.46
N GLY A 33 7.60 2.33 1.01
CA GLY A 33 8.95 2.68 1.46
C GLY A 33 9.89 2.90 0.29
N SER A 34 11.04 3.47 0.55
CA SER A 34 12.03 3.79 -0.50
C SER A 34 12.63 2.52 -1.10
N ASN A 35 13.13 1.64 -0.28
CA ASN A 35 13.82 0.43 -0.71
C ASN A 35 13.22 -0.83 -0.10
N GLY A 36 13.39 -1.97 -0.79
CA GLY A 36 12.98 -3.28 -0.29
C GLY A 36 11.47 -3.56 -0.35
N LYS A 37 10.64 -2.65 -0.87
CA LYS A 37 9.18 -2.86 -1.03
C LYS A 37 8.84 -4.23 -1.61
N THR A 38 9.41 -4.53 -2.77
CA THR A 38 9.15 -5.79 -3.48
C THR A 38 9.61 -7.00 -2.67
N THR A 39 10.78 -6.92 -2.04
CA THR A 39 11.30 -8.00 -1.18
C THR A 39 10.34 -8.28 -0.03
N VAL A 40 9.94 -7.25 0.74
CA VAL A 40 8.98 -7.38 1.85
C VAL A 40 7.63 -7.89 1.37
N THR A 41 7.13 -7.36 0.24
CA THR A 41 5.88 -7.82 -0.37
C THR A 41 5.94 -9.32 -0.73
N GLN A 42 7.05 -9.79 -1.31
CA GLN A 42 7.23 -11.21 -1.65
C GLN A 42 7.38 -12.10 -0.40
N MET A 43 8.06 -11.63 0.64
CA MET A 43 8.14 -12.35 1.92
C MET A 43 6.74 -12.50 2.54
N LEU A 44 5.96 -11.42 2.60
CA LEU A 44 4.58 -11.45 3.09
C LEU A 44 3.68 -12.32 2.21
N ALA A 45 3.83 -12.25 0.88
CA ALA A 45 3.12 -13.11 -0.05
C ALA A 45 3.39 -14.59 0.22
N SER A 46 4.65 -14.95 0.48
CA SER A 46 5.05 -16.33 0.81
C SER A 46 4.42 -16.80 2.12
N ILE A 47 4.39 -15.93 3.14
CA ILE A 47 3.75 -16.23 4.44
C ILE A 47 2.24 -16.40 4.25
N LEU A 48 1.58 -15.47 3.54
CA LEU A 48 0.15 -15.54 3.29
C LEU A 48 -0.21 -16.78 2.47
N HIS A 49 0.61 -17.13 1.49
CA HIS A 49 0.41 -18.35 0.68
C HIS A 49 0.60 -19.62 1.51
N ALA A 50 1.59 -19.66 2.39
CA ALA A 50 1.78 -20.79 3.32
C ALA A 50 0.59 -20.95 4.27
N TRP A 51 -0.04 -19.82 4.66
CA TRP A 51 -1.20 -19.82 5.58
C TRP A 51 -2.52 -20.08 4.88
N GLN A 52 -2.77 -19.49 3.71
CA GLN A 52 -4.08 -19.47 3.03
C GLN A 52 -4.09 -20.19 1.66
N GLY A 53 -2.94 -20.69 1.20
CA GLY A 53 -2.83 -21.29 -0.13
C GLY A 53 -3.22 -20.31 -1.22
N ASP A 54 -3.98 -20.80 -2.21
CA ASP A 54 -4.49 -20.01 -3.34
C ASP A 54 -5.53 -18.95 -2.94
N ALA A 55 -5.95 -18.91 -1.68
CA ALA A 55 -6.81 -17.87 -1.15
C ALA A 55 -6.02 -16.59 -0.74
N ALA A 56 -4.71 -16.54 -0.93
CA ALA A 56 -3.90 -15.35 -0.79
C ALA A 56 -3.74 -14.62 -2.14
N LEU A 57 -3.97 -13.30 -2.16
CA LEU A 57 -3.69 -12.46 -3.32
C LEU A 57 -2.43 -11.62 -3.05
N ALA A 58 -1.55 -11.50 -4.04
CA ALA A 58 -0.37 -10.65 -3.95
C ALA A 58 -0.13 -9.85 -5.24
N THR A 59 0.53 -8.70 -5.10
CA THR A 59 1.10 -7.95 -6.24
C THR A 59 2.03 -8.86 -7.03
N GLN A 60 1.91 -8.83 -8.35
CA GLN A 60 2.77 -9.53 -9.28
C GLN A 60 3.71 -8.54 -9.99
N GLY A 61 4.98 -8.90 -10.08
CA GLY A 61 5.98 -8.03 -10.71
C GLY A 61 6.03 -6.66 -10.06
N ASN A 62 5.98 -5.61 -10.87
CA ASN A 62 6.01 -4.21 -10.45
C ASN A 62 4.64 -3.50 -10.57
N PHE A 63 3.54 -4.23 -10.40
CA PHE A 63 2.17 -3.68 -10.49
C PHE A 63 1.81 -2.88 -9.22
N ASN A 64 2.57 -1.81 -8.95
CA ASN A 64 2.53 -1.01 -7.74
C ASN A 64 2.12 0.46 -7.94
N ASN A 65 1.75 0.85 -9.18
CA ASN A 65 1.36 2.20 -9.57
C ASN A 65 -0.15 2.31 -9.83
N ASP A 66 -0.58 3.46 -10.34
CA ASP A 66 -1.97 3.84 -10.65
C ASP A 66 -2.68 2.97 -11.72
N ILE A 67 -1.94 2.13 -12.43
CA ILE A 67 -2.49 1.09 -13.32
C ILE A 67 -2.36 -0.29 -12.66
N GLY A 68 -1.17 -0.62 -12.16
CA GLY A 68 -0.84 -1.94 -11.67
C GLY A 68 -1.60 -2.34 -10.40
N LEU A 69 -1.73 -1.41 -9.44
CA LEU A 69 -2.51 -1.65 -8.22
C LEU A 69 -3.99 -1.89 -8.52
N PRO A 70 -4.70 -1.05 -9.31
CA PRO A 70 -6.06 -1.34 -9.73
C PRO A 70 -6.22 -2.71 -10.38
N LEU A 71 -5.34 -3.07 -11.32
CA LEU A 71 -5.40 -4.37 -11.98
C LEU A 71 -5.18 -5.53 -11.01
N THR A 72 -4.32 -5.37 -10.00
CA THR A 72 -4.12 -6.34 -8.92
C THR A 72 -5.40 -6.52 -8.10
N LEU A 73 -6.04 -5.41 -7.67
CA LEU A 73 -7.26 -5.45 -6.88
C LEU A 73 -8.46 -6.03 -7.63
N LEU A 74 -8.57 -5.78 -8.93
CA LEU A 74 -9.63 -6.37 -9.77
C LEU A 74 -9.51 -7.89 -9.92
N ARG A 75 -8.40 -8.48 -9.50
CA ARG A 75 -8.24 -9.95 -9.38
C ARG A 75 -8.85 -10.53 -8.10
N LEU A 76 -9.30 -9.71 -7.15
CA LEU A 76 -9.99 -10.21 -5.96
C LEU A 76 -11.21 -11.04 -6.34
N ARG A 77 -11.42 -12.13 -5.62
CA ARG A 77 -12.54 -13.08 -5.79
C ARG A 77 -13.03 -13.52 -4.41
N PRO A 78 -14.25 -14.04 -4.29
CA PRO A 78 -14.81 -14.50 -3.01
C PRO A 78 -13.99 -15.60 -2.31
N VAL A 79 -13.12 -16.29 -3.04
CA VAL A 79 -12.23 -17.30 -2.47
C VAL A 79 -11.09 -16.68 -1.65
N HIS A 80 -10.67 -15.44 -1.96
CA HIS A 80 -9.55 -14.82 -1.26
C HIS A 80 -9.89 -14.52 0.20
N ARG A 81 -8.90 -14.72 1.08
CA ARG A 81 -8.98 -14.55 2.54
C ARG A 81 -7.99 -13.52 3.07
N ALA A 82 -6.95 -13.21 2.31
CA ALA A 82 -5.97 -12.19 2.62
C ALA A 82 -5.33 -11.65 1.34
N ALA A 83 -4.81 -10.43 1.40
CA ALA A 83 -4.09 -9.84 0.28
C ALA A 83 -2.89 -9.02 0.77
N VAL A 84 -1.84 -8.97 -0.05
CA VAL A 84 -0.73 -8.03 0.10
C VAL A 84 -0.50 -7.29 -1.20
N VAL A 85 -0.43 -5.97 -1.13
CA VAL A 85 -0.18 -5.10 -2.29
C VAL A 85 0.99 -4.18 -2.03
N GLU A 86 1.77 -3.94 -3.08
CA GLU A 86 2.86 -2.97 -3.09
C GLU A 86 2.34 -1.63 -3.58
N LEU A 87 2.74 -0.53 -2.93
CA LEU A 87 2.47 0.83 -3.35
C LEU A 87 3.79 1.50 -3.69
N GLY A 88 3.94 1.91 -4.94
CA GLY A 88 5.09 2.67 -5.44
C GLY A 88 4.70 4.11 -5.74
N MET A 89 5.67 5.01 -5.65
CA MET A 89 5.50 6.43 -5.98
C MET A 89 6.63 6.92 -6.85
N ASN A 90 6.36 7.98 -7.60
CA ASN A 90 7.33 8.85 -8.26
C ASN A 90 7.09 10.32 -7.86
N HIS A 91 5.84 10.68 -7.54
CA HIS A 91 5.41 12.04 -7.24
C HIS A 91 4.64 12.12 -5.91
N LEU A 92 4.60 13.31 -5.34
CA LEU A 92 3.81 13.60 -4.14
C LEU A 92 2.32 13.37 -4.38
N GLY A 93 1.65 12.76 -3.40
CA GLY A 93 0.22 12.45 -3.41
C GLY A 93 -0.13 11.08 -4.02
N GLU A 94 0.82 10.39 -4.65
CA GLU A 94 0.55 9.07 -5.25
C GLU A 94 0.26 8.01 -4.21
N ILE A 95 0.99 7.98 -3.07
CA ILE A 95 0.72 6.99 -2.01
C ILE A 95 -0.65 7.22 -1.38
N ALA A 96 -1.05 8.47 -1.16
CA ALA A 96 -2.39 8.78 -0.67
C ALA A 96 -3.48 8.30 -1.64
N TYR A 97 -3.31 8.56 -2.93
CA TYR A 97 -4.21 8.11 -4.00
C TYR A 97 -4.33 6.58 -4.05
N LEU A 98 -3.20 5.88 -4.10
CA LEU A 98 -3.15 4.41 -4.15
C LEU A 98 -3.74 3.79 -2.89
N SER A 99 -3.48 4.38 -1.72
CA SER A 99 -4.05 3.93 -0.45
C SER A 99 -5.57 4.07 -0.41
N GLY A 100 -6.10 5.15 -0.99
CA GLY A 100 -7.55 5.35 -1.15
C GLY A 100 -8.21 4.27 -2.01
N ILE A 101 -7.51 3.78 -3.03
CA ILE A 101 -7.97 2.66 -3.87
C ILE A 101 -7.84 1.32 -3.11
N ALA A 102 -6.68 1.07 -2.47
CA ALA A 102 -6.37 -0.20 -1.80
C ALA A 102 -7.22 -0.42 -0.53
N GLN A 103 -7.57 0.64 0.19
CA GLN A 103 -8.30 0.58 1.46
C GLN A 103 -7.68 -0.47 2.40
N PRO A 104 -6.42 -0.28 2.81
CA PRO A 104 -5.69 -1.27 3.59
C PRO A 104 -6.25 -1.39 5.02
N THR A 105 -6.12 -2.58 5.59
CA THR A 105 -6.36 -2.85 7.02
C THR A 105 -5.06 -2.88 7.81
N VAL A 106 -3.95 -3.16 7.13
CA VAL A 106 -2.58 -3.08 7.64
C VAL A 106 -1.75 -2.27 6.66
N ALA A 107 -1.00 -1.30 7.13
CA ALA A 107 -0.08 -0.51 6.32
C ALA A 107 1.35 -0.63 6.86
N LEU A 108 2.29 -0.96 6.00
CA LEU A 108 3.69 -1.11 6.34
C LEU A 108 4.53 -0.09 5.56
N VAL A 109 5.23 0.75 6.30
CA VAL A 109 6.31 1.59 5.77
C VAL A 109 7.63 0.92 6.08
N ASN A 110 8.39 0.54 5.04
CA ASN A 110 9.64 -0.19 5.20
C ASN A 110 10.80 0.70 5.65
N ASN A 111 10.96 1.84 5.02
CA ASN A 111 11.98 2.85 5.33
C ASN A 111 11.72 4.16 4.56
N ALA A 112 12.46 5.22 4.92
CA ALA A 112 12.59 6.43 4.11
C ALA A 112 14.07 6.69 3.82
N GLN A 113 14.42 6.74 2.55
CA GLN A 113 15.78 6.99 2.06
C GLN A 113 15.73 7.94 0.87
N ARG A 114 16.90 8.38 0.40
CA ARG A 114 16.98 9.22 -0.80
C ARG A 114 16.52 8.43 -2.02
N GLU A 115 15.36 8.81 -2.53
CA GLU A 115 14.81 8.30 -3.80
C GLU A 115 14.13 9.44 -4.54
N HIS A 116 13.95 9.31 -5.86
CA HIS A 116 13.22 10.25 -6.72
C HIS A 116 13.60 11.73 -6.50
N GLN A 117 14.92 12.04 -6.37
CA GLN A 117 15.43 13.38 -6.00
C GLN A 117 14.97 14.50 -6.96
N GLU A 118 14.54 14.16 -8.16
CA GLU A 118 13.98 15.10 -9.13
C GLU A 118 12.61 15.64 -8.69
N PHE A 119 11.87 14.89 -7.86
CA PHE A 119 10.49 15.20 -7.44
C PHE A 119 10.33 15.32 -5.92
N MET A 120 11.29 14.84 -5.14
CA MET A 120 11.28 14.88 -3.68
C MET A 120 12.37 15.80 -3.14
N SER A 121 12.00 16.86 -2.45
CA SER A 121 12.91 17.90 -1.97
C SER A 121 13.85 17.43 -0.84
N SER A 122 13.45 16.40 -0.09
CA SER A 122 14.19 15.87 1.07
C SER A 122 13.75 14.45 1.41
N VAL A 123 14.54 13.75 2.25
CA VAL A 123 14.16 12.43 2.80
C VAL A 123 12.94 12.57 3.72
N GLU A 124 12.83 13.68 4.43
CA GLU A 124 11.65 13.98 5.25
C GLU A 124 10.37 14.04 4.38
N ALA A 125 10.43 14.66 3.18
CA ALA A 125 9.31 14.65 2.24
C ALA A 125 8.96 13.23 1.77
N VAL A 126 9.98 12.38 1.54
CA VAL A 126 9.79 10.97 1.22
C VAL A 126 9.14 10.22 2.39
N ALA A 127 9.56 10.50 3.64
CA ALA A 127 8.97 9.89 4.83
C ALA A 127 7.48 10.26 4.99
N HIS A 128 7.15 11.53 4.76
CA HIS A 128 5.75 11.99 4.76
C HIS A 128 4.92 11.34 3.67
N GLU A 129 5.44 11.27 2.44
CA GLU A 129 4.74 10.65 1.33
C GLU A 129 4.50 9.16 1.58
N ASN A 130 5.53 8.39 1.96
CA ASN A 130 5.37 6.99 2.34
C ASN A 130 4.41 6.84 3.53
N GLY A 131 4.47 7.75 4.50
CA GLY A 131 3.59 7.77 5.67
C GLY A 131 2.11 8.02 5.35
N ALA A 132 1.78 8.54 4.17
CA ALA A 132 0.39 8.77 3.77
C ALA A 132 -0.45 7.48 3.78
N VAL A 133 0.17 6.30 3.57
CA VAL A 133 -0.51 5.01 3.71
C VAL A 133 -1.04 4.75 5.12
N LEU A 134 -0.33 5.24 6.15
CA LEU A 134 -0.73 5.09 7.56
C LEU A 134 -1.96 5.96 7.87
N SER A 135 -2.00 7.16 7.31
CA SER A 135 -3.15 8.08 7.46
C SER A 135 -4.42 7.55 6.79
N ALA A 136 -4.27 6.73 5.74
CA ALA A 136 -5.39 6.12 5.03
C ALA A 136 -6.04 4.94 5.78
N LEU A 137 -5.39 4.41 6.82
CA LEU A 137 -5.95 3.34 7.66
C LEU A 137 -7.22 3.82 8.38
N LYS A 138 -8.20 2.94 8.51
CA LYS A 138 -9.31 3.13 9.45
C LYS A 138 -8.81 3.10 10.89
N VAL A 139 -9.65 3.52 11.85
CA VAL A 139 -9.29 3.58 13.28
C VAL A 139 -8.89 2.21 13.88
N ASP A 140 -9.43 1.13 13.35
CA ASP A 140 -9.14 -0.26 13.72
C ASP A 140 -7.99 -0.88 12.92
N GLY A 141 -7.38 -0.12 12.01
CA GLY A 141 -6.24 -0.53 11.20
C GLY A 141 -4.94 -0.62 12.01
N VAL A 142 -3.95 -1.32 11.44
CA VAL A 142 -2.64 -1.52 12.05
C VAL A 142 -1.56 -0.83 11.23
N ALA A 143 -0.83 0.08 11.84
CA ALA A 143 0.34 0.75 11.29
C ALA A 143 1.61 -0.02 11.67
N VAL A 144 2.48 -0.29 10.70
CA VAL A 144 3.75 -1.00 10.90
C VAL A 144 4.88 -0.17 10.31
N PHE A 145 5.90 0.16 11.11
CA PHE A 145 7.03 0.97 10.65
C PHE A 145 8.27 0.74 11.51
N PRO A 146 9.50 1.09 11.03
CA PRO A 146 10.72 0.90 11.81
C PRO A 146 10.80 1.85 13.00
N ALA A 147 11.29 1.33 14.13
CA ALA A 147 11.52 2.10 15.37
C ALA A 147 12.86 2.82 15.40
N ASP A 148 13.77 2.44 14.52
CA ASP A 148 15.16 2.93 14.45
C ASP A 148 15.43 3.82 13.24
N ASP A 149 14.39 4.21 12.50
CA ASP A 149 14.49 5.21 11.43
C ASP A 149 14.42 6.63 12.02
N GLU A 150 15.22 7.56 11.50
CA GLU A 150 15.25 8.96 11.94
C GLU A 150 13.91 9.69 11.75
N HIS A 151 13.02 9.18 10.91
CA HIS A 151 11.69 9.72 10.60
C HIS A 151 10.55 8.97 11.33
N GLU A 152 10.86 8.12 12.28
CA GLU A 152 9.88 7.33 13.05
C GLU A 152 8.77 8.20 13.65
N ASN A 153 9.11 9.37 14.17
CA ASN A 153 8.15 10.29 14.75
C ASN A 153 7.08 10.76 13.74
N ILE A 154 7.44 10.95 12.47
CA ILE A 154 6.48 11.31 11.41
C ILE A 154 5.42 10.22 11.27
N TRP A 155 5.85 8.96 11.21
CA TRP A 155 4.94 7.83 11.05
C TRP A 155 4.11 7.56 12.30
N ARG A 156 4.67 7.82 13.47
CA ARG A 156 3.95 7.77 14.74
C ARG A 156 2.79 8.77 14.76
N ASP A 157 3.05 10.00 14.35
CA ASP A 157 2.04 11.07 14.29
C ASP A 157 0.98 10.77 13.21
N LEU A 158 1.40 10.32 12.01
CA LEU A 158 0.49 9.97 10.91
C LEU A 158 -0.39 8.75 11.20
N SER A 159 0.05 7.85 12.07
CA SER A 159 -0.74 6.70 12.51
C SER A 159 -1.59 6.95 13.76
N ASP A 160 -1.35 8.04 14.50
CA ASP A 160 -2.11 8.54 15.68
C ASP A 160 -2.83 7.41 16.47
N LYS A 161 -4.14 7.42 16.54
CA LYS A 161 -4.98 6.51 17.35
C LYS A 161 -5.02 5.05 16.88
N ARG A 162 -4.30 4.70 15.83
CA ARG A 162 -4.25 3.34 15.29
C ARG A 162 -3.29 2.48 16.09
N ARG A 163 -3.49 1.17 16.07
CA ARG A 163 -2.53 0.24 16.65
C ARG A 163 -1.22 0.35 15.89
N GLN A 164 -0.12 0.60 16.62
CA GLN A 164 1.23 0.67 16.07
C GLN A 164 2.01 -0.60 16.40
N LEU A 165 2.68 -1.18 15.42
CA LEU A 165 3.64 -2.26 15.56
C LEU A 165 4.97 -1.77 14.99
N LEU A 166 6.01 -1.81 15.80
CA LEU A 166 7.32 -1.34 15.41
C LEU A 166 8.27 -2.54 15.26
N PHE A 167 9.19 -2.41 14.31
CA PHE A 167 10.29 -3.36 14.14
C PHE A 167 11.62 -2.59 14.14
N SER A 168 12.71 -3.26 14.43
CA SER A 168 14.06 -2.70 14.39
C SER A 168 15.07 -3.78 14.01
N GLU A 169 16.27 -3.37 13.62
CA GLU A 169 17.39 -4.28 13.34
C GLU A 169 18.15 -4.68 14.62
N HIS A 170 17.81 -4.10 15.78
CA HIS A 170 18.50 -4.26 17.07
C HIS A 170 17.55 -4.69 18.19
#